data_aa6dd978cc9892b90cc8a1e45ca01271
#
_entry.id   aa6dd978cc9892b90cc8a1e45ca01271
#
_cell.length_a   1.000
_cell.length_b   1.000
_cell.length_c   1.000
_cell.angle_alpha   90.00
_cell.angle_beta   90.00
_cell.angle_gamma   90.00
#
_symmetry.space_group_name_H-M   'P 1'
#
loop_
_entity.id
_entity.type
_entity.pdbx_description
1 polymer ?
#
loop_
_entity_poly.entity_id
_entity_poly.type
_entity_poly.pdbx_seq_one_letter_code
_entity_poly.pdbx_strand_id
1 'polypeptide(L)'
;MGKAAGLHALQVFKCLSDETRLMLVLLIAKEQSLCVCEMTYALEESQPKVSRHLAQLRQCGLLIDQREGQWVYYRLSPDLPDWVRATIDAGAEGSAVRLQALVLRLAKMGDRPARRAALC
;
A
#
# COMPACT_ATOMS: atom_id res chain seq x y z
N MET A 1 -14.68 -18.65 -7.50
CA MET A 1 -14.89 -17.22 -7.41
C MET A 1 -13.84 -16.62 -6.54
N GLY A 2 -13.05 -15.74 -7.07
CA GLY A 2 -12.06 -15.05 -6.29
C GLY A 2 -12.64 -13.83 -5.57
N LYS A 3 -11.83 -13.18 -4.79
CA LYS A 3 -12.23 -11.96 -4.08
C LYS A 3 -12.64 -10.85 -5.04
N ALA A 4 -12.13 -10.87 -6.26
CA ALA A 4 -12.48 -9.89 -7.27
C ALA A 4 -13.99 -9.81 -7.49
N ALA A 5 -14.67 -10.95 -7.41
CA ALA A 5 -16.11 -11.01 -7.60
C ALA A 5 -16.89 -10.34 -6.47
N GLY A 6 -16.26 -10.16 -5.31
CA GLY A 6 -16.89 -9.51 -4.17
C GLY A 6 -16.62 -8.02 -4.05
N LEU A 7 -15.81 -7.44 -4.96
CA LEU A 7 -15.46 -6.04 -4.89
C LEU A 7 -16.50 -5.18 -5.59
N HIS A 8 -16.99 -4.17 -4.87
CA HIS A 8 -17.96 -3.21 -5.39
C HIS A 8 -17.35 -1.81 -5.39
N ALA A 9 -17.73 -1.00 -6.38
CA ALA A 9 -17.15 0.32 -6.55
C ALA A 9 -17.28 1.18 -5.29
N LEU A 10 -18.46 1.21 -4.68
CA LEU A 10 -18.65 2.05 -3.50
C LEU A 10 -17.74 1.61 -2.36
N GLN A 11 -17.60 0.31 -2.15
CA GLN A 11 -16.73 -0.22 -1.10
C GLN A 11 -15.28 0.14 -1.36
N VAL A 12 -14.83 0.01 -2.61
CA VAL A 12 -13.46 0.35 -2.98
C VAL A 12 -13.21 1.85 -2.80
N PHE A 13 -14.13 2.68 -3.28
CA PHE A 13 -13.98 4.13 -3.13
C PHE A 13 -13.99 4.57 -1.67
N LYS A 14 -14.84 3.97 -0.85
CA LYS A 14 -14.83 4.26 0.58
C LYS A 14 -13.49 3.89 1.21
N CYS A 15 -12.96 2.74 0.82
CA CYS A 15 -11.68 2.28 1.35
C CYS A 15 -10.55 3.22 0.96
N LEU A 16 -10.61 3.80 -0.23
CA LEU A 16 -9.60 4.72 -0.74
C LEU A 16 -9.83 6.18 -0.33
N SER A 17 -10.95 6.49 0.31
CA SER A 17 -11.30 7.88 0.64
C SER A 17 -10.72 8.35 1.97
N ASP A 18 -9.55 7.86 2.30
CA ASP A 18 -8.76 8.31 3.44
C ASP A 18 -7.35 8.55 2.94
N GLU A 19 -6.75 9.66 3.33
CA GLU A 19 -5.44 10.03 2.81
C GLU A 19 -4.38 8.97 3.06
N THR A 20 -4.33 8.45 4.28
CA THR A 20 -3.34 7.44 4.64
C THR A 20 -3.54 6.15 3.83
N ARG A 21 -4.79 5.68 3.75
CA ARG A 21 -5.07 4.46 2.99
C ARG A 21 -4.79 4.64 1.51
N LEU A 22 -5.16 5.78 0.95
CA LEU A 22 -4.89 6.05 -0.46
C LEU A 22 -3.38 6.04 -0.72
N MET A 23 -2.61 6.75 0.10
CA MET A 23 -1.17 6.80 -0.10
C MET A 23 -0.51 5.43 0.09
N LEU A 24 -0.98 4.63 1.04
CA LEU A 24 -0.47 3.27 1.22
C LEU A 24 -0.67 2.42 -0.03
N VAL A 25 -1.88 2.44 -0.60
CA VAL A 25 -2.18 1.67 -1.80
C VAL A 25 -1.33 2.14 -2.98
N LEU A 26 -1.23 3.45 -3.17
CA LEU A 26 -0.47 4.00 -4.29
C LEU A 26 1.02 3.69 -4.18
N LEU A 27 1.57 3.80 -2.97
CA LEU A 27 2.98 3.51 -2.76
C LEU A 27 3.29 2.03 -2.95
N ILE A 28 2.43 1.16 -2.41
CA ILE A 28 2.57 -0.29 -2.59
C ILE A 28 2.49 -0.65 -4.07
N ALA A 29 1.54 -0.05 -4.81
CA ALA A 29 1.40 -0.31 -6.24
C ALA A 29 2.67 0.08 -6.99
N LYS A 30 3.27 1.20 -6.61
CA LYS A 30 4.48 1.71 -7.24
C LYS A 30 5.69 0.82 -6.94
N GLU A 31 5.84 0.41 -5.69
CA GLU A 31 7.01 -0.35 -5.23
C GLU A 31 6.83 -1.86 -5.34
N GLN A 32 5.62 -2.30 -5.62
CA GLN A 32 5.17 -3.70 -5.76
C GLN A 32 4.97 -4.42 -4.43
N SER A 33 5.84 -4.25 -3.46
CA SER A 33 5.61 -4.74 -2.11
C SER A 33 6.39 -3.91 -1.11
N LEU A 34 5.82 -3.74 0.08
CA LEU A 34 6.46 -2.97 1.15
C LEU A 34 6.14 -3.61 2.49
N CYS A 35 7.10 -3.56 3.41
CA CYS A 35 6.85 -3.96 4.80
C CYS A 35 6.38 -2.74 5.60
N VAL A 36 5.86 -3.00 6.81
CA VAL A 36 5.31 -1.94 7.66
C VAL A 36 6.35 -0.86 7.96
N CYS A 37 7.59 -1.26 8.24
CA CYS A 37 8.66 -0.31 8.57
C CYS A 37 8.91 0.68 7.45
N GLU A 38 8.90 0.19 6.20
CA GLU A 38 9.08 1.04 5.04
C GLU A 38 7.96 2.06 4.93
N MET A 39 6.73 1.62 5.16
CA MET A 39 5.56 2.49 5.03
C MET A 39 5.48 3.52 6.15
N THR A 40 5.80 3.15 7.39
CA THR A 40 5.81 4.11 8.50
C THR A 40 6.85 5.19 8.26
N TYR A 41 8.01 4.80 7.75
CA TYR A 41 9.04 5.77 7.44
C TYR A 41 8.62 6.72 6.32
N ALA A 42 8.13 6.15 5.21
CA ALA A 42 7.77 6.95 4.05
C ALA A 42 6.63 7.93 4.35
N LEU A 43 5.61 7.47 5.07
CA LEU A 43 4.44 8.28 5.35
C LEU A 43 4.61 9.17 6.59
N GLU A 44 5.65 8.95 7.39
CA GLU A 44 5.86 9.66 8.65
C GLU A 44 4.68 9.51 9.59
N GLU A 45 4.14 8.30 9.64
CA GLU A 45 3.02 7.96 10.49
C GLU A 45 3.42 6.89 11.50
N SER A 46 2.68 6.77 12.58
CA SER A 46 2.97 5.76 13.60
C SER A 46 2.66 4.36 13.10
N GLN A 47 3.39 3.38 13.63
CA GLN A 47 3.16 1.98 13.27
C GLN A 47 1.72 1.53 13.58
N PRO A 48 1.14 1.84 14.76
CA PRO A 48 -0.24 1.43 15.03
C PRO A 48 -1.24 1.99 14.02
N LYS A 49 -1.05 3.24 13.59
CA LYS A 49 -1.93 3.86 12.60
C LYS A 49 -1.80 3.17 11.25
N VAL A 50 -0.56 2.97 10.79
CA VAL A 50 -0.31 2.29 9.51
C VAL A 50 -0.87 0.87 9.54
N SER A 51 -0.60 0.13 10.61
CA SER A 51 -1.07 -1.26 10.73
C SER A 51 -2.60 -1.34 10.71
N ARG A 52 -3.27 -0.39 11.37
CA ARG A 52 -4.74 -0.36 11.37
C ARG A 52 -5.29 -0.13 9.97
N HIS A 53 -4.71 0.81 9.23
CA HIS A 53 -5.14 1.08 7.86
C HIS A 53 -4.83 -0.07 6.92
N LEU A 54 -3.69 -0.75 7.10
CA LEU A 54 -3.36 -1.93 6.30
C LEU A 54 -4.37 -3.05 6.53
N ALA A 55 -4.80 -3.24 7.77
CA ALA A 55 -5.82 -4.24 8.09
C ALA A 55 -7.13 -3.93 7.37
N GLN A 56 -7.53 -2.66 7.33
CA GLN A 56 -8.75 -2.25 6.62
C GLN A 56 -8.63 -2.50 5.13
N LEU A 57 -7.48 -2.17 4.54
CA LEU A 57 -7.22 -2.40 3.12
C LEU A 57 -7.23 -3.89 2.78
N ARG A 58 -6.72 -4.72 3.67
CA ARG A 58 -6.75 -6.16 3.48
C ARG A 58 -8.19 -6.70 3.59
N GLN A 59 -8.96 -6.21 4.56
CA GLN A 59 -10.34 -6.63 4.74
C GLN A 59 -11.21 -6.30 3.54
N CYS A 60 -10.99 -5.15 2.90
CA CYS A 60 -11.78 -4.79 1.73
C CYS A 60 -11.27 -5.46 0.44
N GLY A 61 -10.21 -6.25 0.52
CA GLY A 61 -9.76 -7.04 -0.62
C GLY A 61 -8.74 -6.37 -1.53
N LEU A 62 -8.26 -5.18 -1.19
CA LEU A 62 -7.29 -4.47 -2.02
C LEU A 62 -5.87 -4.97 -1.82
N LEU A 63 -5.51 -5.37 -0.61
CA LEU A 63 -4.16 -5.83 -0.27
C LEU A 63 -4.16 -7.24 0.25
N ILE A 64 -3.05 -7.92 0.05
CA ILE A 64 -2.72 -9.16 0.73
C ILE A 64 -1.39 -8.96 1.43
N ASP A 65 -1.14 -9.78 2.45
CA ASP A 65 0.14 -9.82 3.13
C ASP A 65 0.83 -11.14 2.83
N GLN A 66 2.15 -11.13 2.89
CA GLN A 66 2.97 -12.31 2.61
C GLN A 66 4.17 -12.29 3.52
N ARG A 67 4.37 -13.39 4.23
CA ARG A 67 5.52 -13.52 5.12
C ARG A 67 6.74 -14.00 4.34
N GLU A 68 7.88 -13.35 4.59
CA GLU A 68 9.18 -13.76 4.06
C GLU A 68 10.14 -13.79 5.24
N GLY A 69 10.39 -14.99 5.78
CA GLY A 69 11.17 -15.14 7.00
C GLY A 69 10.47 -14.46 8.18
N GLN A 70 11.15 -13.51 8.79
CA GLN A 70 10.58 -12.75 9.91
C GLN A 70 9.85 -11.48 9.46
N TRP A 71 9.88 -11.18 8.15
CA TRP A 71 9.32 -9.95 7.61
C TRP A 71 7.95 -10.23 7.01
N VAL A 72 7.03 -9.25 7.12
CA VAL A 72 5.71 -9.33 6.49
C VAL A 72 5.62 -8.20 5.47
N TYR A 73 5.35 -8.56 4.23
CA TYR A 73 5.21 -7.62 3.12
C TYR A 73 3.76 -7.52 2.69
N TYR A 74 3.35 -6.33 2.31
CA TYR A 74 2.01 -6.07 1.76
C TYR A 74 2.14 -5.76 0.29
N ARG A 75 1.21 -6.27 -0.49
CA ARG A 75 1.13 -6.00 -1.93
C ARG A 75 -0.31 -5.98 -2.37
N LEU A 76 -0.55 -5.46 -3.58
CA LEU A 76 -1.89 -5.47 -4.13
C LEU A 76 -2.35 -6.92 -4.33
N SER A 77 -3.64 -7.17 -4.09
CA SER A 77 -4.21 -8.48 -4.36
C SER A 77 -4.03 -8.83 -5.83
N PRO A 78 -3.58 -10.06 -6.16
CA PRO A 78 -3.43 -10.46 -7.57
C PRO A 78 -4.76 -10.64 -8.28
N ASP A 79 -5.87 -10.69 -7.54
CA ASP A 79 -7.20 -10.92 -8.10
C ASP A 79 -7.98 -9.64 -8.37
N LEU A 80 -7.34 -8.46 -8.32
CA LEU A 80 -8.05 -7.21 -8.54
C LEU A 80 -8.57 -7.13 -9.97
N PRO A 81 -9.86 -6.77 -10.14
CA PRO A 81 -10.39 -6.55 -11.48
C PRO A 81 -9.76 -5.34 -12.15
N ASP A 82 -9.83 -5.31 -13.49
CA ASP A 82 -9.19 -4.25 -14.24
C ASP A 82 -9.66 -2.85 -13.86
N TRP A 83 -10.95 -2.69 -13.52
CA TRP A 83 -11.46 -1.37 -13.15
C TRP A 83 -10.85 -0.88 -11.83
N VAL A 84 -10.51 -1.78 -10.91
CA VAL A 84 -9.85 -1.40 -9.67
C VAL A 84 -8.42 -0.97 -9.96
N ARG A 85 -7.71 -1.72 -10.80
CA ARG A 85 -6.35 -1.35 -11.19
C ARG A 85 -6.34 0.00 -11.90
N ALA A 86 -7.30 0.23 -12.78
CA ALA A 86 -7.45 1.52 -13.48
C ALA A 86 -7.73 2.65 -12.49
N THR A 87 -8.52 2.38 -11.46
CA THR A 87 -8.81 3.37 -10.41
C THR A 87 -7.53 3.73 -9.64
N ILE A 88 -6.73 2.73 -9.29
CA ILE A 88 -5.47 2.95 -8.59
C ILE A 88 -4.52 3.75 -9.47
N ASP A 89 -4.40 3.40 -10.74
CA ASP A 89 -3.54 4.12 -11.69
C ASP A 89 -3.98 5.58 -11.83
N ALA A 90 -5.29 5.81 -11.92
CA ALA A 90 -5.83 7.17 -12.01
C ALA A 90 -5.54 7.94 -10.73
N GLY A 91 -5.64 7.29 -9.57
CA GLY A 91 -5.30 7.90 -8.30
C GLY A 91 -3.83 8.28 -8.21
N ALA A 92 -2.95 7.45 -8.78
CA ALA A 92 -1.53 7.75 -8.81
C ALA A 92 -1.26 9.01 -9.65
N GLU A 93 -1.94 9.15 -10.78
CA GLU A 93 -1.84 10.38 -11.59
C GLU A 93 -2.32 11.60 -10.81
N GLY A 94 -3.48 11.47 -10.17
CA GLY A 94 -4.06 12.57 -9.41
C GLY A 94 -3.28 12.96 -8.16
N SER A 95 -2.40 12.07 -7.70
CA SER A 95 -1.61 12.28 -6.49
C SER A 95 -0.11 12.29 -6.80
N ALA A 96 0.26 12.60 -8.03
CA ALA A 96 1.64 12.42 -8.52
C ALA A 96 2.68 13.14 -7.65
N VAL A 97 2.41 14.38 -7.25
CA VAL A 97 3.36 15.16 -6.46
C VAL A 97 3.56 14.53 -5.09
N ARG A 98 2.46 14.20 -4.41
CA ARG A 98 2.54 13.59 -3.09
C ARG A 98 3.20 12.22 -3.15
N LEU A 99 2.83 11.42 -4.14
CA LEU A 99 3.40 10.08 -4.31
C LEU A 99 4.90 10.15 -4.58
N GLN A 100 5.33 11.09 -5.42
CA GLN A 100 6.75 11.27 -5.72
C GLN A 100 7.54 11.62 -4.44
N ALA A 101 6.97 12.46 -3.59
CA ALA A 101 7.61 12.81 -2.32
C ALA A 101 7.82 11.58 -1.43
N LEU A 102 6.81 10.68 -1.39
CA LEU A 102 6.92 9.44 -0.62
C LEU A 102 7.99 8.51 -1.20
N VAL A 103 8.04 8.41 -2.52
CA VAL A 103 9.03 7.58 -3.21
C VAL A 103 10.44 8.08 -2.92
N LEU A 104 10.65 9.40 -2.98
CA LEU A 104 11.95 9.99 -2.70
C LEU A 104 12.36 9.78 -1.25
N ARG A 105 11.40 9.89 -0.33
CA ARG A 105 11.69 9.64 1.08
C ARG A 105 12.06 8.18 1.30
N LEU A 106 11.33 7.27 0.66
CA LEU A 106 11.63 5.84 0.76
C LEU A 106 13.03 5.52 0.22
N ALA A 107 13.44 6.19 -0.84
CA ALA A 107 14.76 5.98 -1.43
C ALA A 107 15.89 6.34 -0.46
N LYS A 108 15.64 7.23 0.49
CA LYS A 108 16.65 7.62 1.49
C LYS A 108 16.97 6.48 2.46
N MET A 109 16.11 5.47 2.53
CA MET A 109 16.37 4.29 3.35
C MET A 109 17.36 3.33 2.70
N GLY A 110 17.72 3.57 1.44
CA GLY A 110 18.56 2.68 0.67
C GLY A 110 17.76 1.57 0.01
N ASP A 111 18.45 0.52 -0.43
CA ASP A 111 17.77 -0.63 -1.00
C ASP A 111 17.14 -1.48 0.13
N ARG A 112 16.41 -2.51 -0.25
CA ARG A 112 15.63 -3.28 0.72
C ARG A 112 16.45 -3.89 1.86
N PRO A 113 17.63 -4.50 1.61
CA PRO A 113 18.43 -5.00 2.73
C PRO A 113 18.84 -3.92 3.71
N ALA A 114 19.23 -2.74 3.22
CA ALA A 114 19.60 -1.62 4.07
C ALA A 114 18.39 -1.10 4.86
N ARG A 115 17.21 -1.06 4.22
CA ARG A 115 15.99 -0.63 4.88
C ARG A 115 15.66 -1.53 6.06
N ARG A 116 15.75 -2.84 5.87
CA ARG A 116 15.47 -3.80 6.94
C ARG A 116 16.44 -3.62 8.11
N ALA A 117 17.71 -3.49 7.81
CA ALA A 117 18.73 -3.34 8.85
C ALA A 117 18.53 -2.06 9.66
N ALA A 118 18.08 -0.98 8.99
CA ALA A 118 17.94 0.32 9.63
C ALA A 118 16.68 0.43 10.49
N LEU A 119 15.57 -0.19 10.08
CA LEU A 119 14.27 0.10 10.68
C LEU A 119 13.56 -1.11 11.27
N CYS A 120 13.86 -2.27 10.78
CA CYS A 120 13.22 -3.48 11.24
C CYS A 120 14.22 -4.40 11.91
#